data_443d5816fd47364b68d44910b4e838b0
#
_entry.id   443d5816fd47364b68d44910b4e838b0
#
_cell.length_a   1.000
_cell.length_b   1.000
_cell.length_c   1.000
_cell.angle_alpha   90.00
_cell.angle_beta   90.00
_cell.angle_gamma   90.00
#
_symmetry.space_group_name_H-M   'P 1'
#
loop_
_entity.id
_entity.type
_entity.pdbx_description
1 polymer ?
#
loop_
_entity_poly.entity_id
_entity_poly.type
_entity_poly.pdbx_seq_one_letter_code
_entity_poly.pdbx_strand_id
1 'polypeptide(L)'
;MAVSQTLIWGLLERVPVLRYLGDMRTELCDRLGIEFPILAFTHCRDVVAAVSNAGGMGVLGAVGYTVEQLETELAWIDEHTDKPYGVDVVIPGKYEGMGEMDPIKLEQELLTMVPDEHRRFVKKILADHNVPELPEDELPPALIGWTEATASPLIDAALRHPKVRLIANALGTPPDEVIQRVHESGRLIAALCGSPKQALHHKDANVDIIIAQGTEGGGHTGDVGSVVLWPQVIDAVYPIPVLAAGGIGTGRQVAAALAMGAEGVWTGSIWLTVEEADQAPAQVESLLAATSRDTVRSRSWTGKPCRMLRNEWTDAWEDPANPDPLGMPLQFMVTGEAVARGHHYSQQAKDVNFNPVGQIVGTMNKVRKTKDLIADMVDEYLECSNRLEMLNERAAGAEVS
;
A
#
# COMPACT_ATOMS: atom_id res chain seq x y z
N MET A 1 40.56 0.76 -25.78
CA MET A 1 40.35 -0.69 -25.65
C MET A 1 39.32 -0.88 -24.54
N ALA A 2 38.06 -1.06 -24.94
CA ALA A 2 36.98 -1.33 -24.01
C ALA A 2 36.95 -2.83 -23.75
N VAL A 3 37.28 -3.25 -22.54
CA VAL A 3 37.10 -4.65 -22.09
C VAL A 3 35.64 -4.80 -21.65
N SER A 4 34.94 -5.65 -22.38
CA SER A 4 33.52 -5.96 -22.22
C SER A 4 33.22 -6.50 -20.81
N GLN A 5 32.30 -5.85 -20.10
CA GLN A 5 31.72 -6.27 -18.82
C GLN A 5 30.84 -7.55 -18.90
N THR A 6 30.78 -8.20 -20.06
CA THR A 6 29.85 -9.31 -20.36
C THR A 6 30.41 -10.70 -20.01
N LEU A 7 31.61 -10.80 -19.44
CA LEU A 7 32.29 -12.09 -19.26
C LEU A 7 32.41 -12.62 -17.81
N ILE A 8 31.80 -11.95 -16.83
CA ILE A 8 31.80 -12.40 -15.43
C ILE A 8 30.49 -13.11 -15.02
N TRP A 9 29.44 -13.02 -15.80
CA TRP A 9 28.11 -13.54 -15.48
C TRP A 9 27.81 -14.96 -15.99
N GLY A 10 28.77 -15.62 -16.60
CA GLY A 10 28.58 -16.90 -17.33
C GLY A 10 28.91 -18.19 -16.57
N LEU A 11 29.36 -18.14 -15.31
CA LEU A 11 29.91 -19.32 -14.62
C LEU A 11 29.36 -19.57 -13.20
N LEU A 12 28.23 -18.95 -12.83
CA LEU A 12 27.49 -19.41 -11.65
C LEU A 12 26.53 -20.50 -12.12
N GLU A 13 26.94 -21.76 -11.97
CA GLU A 13 26.02 -22.90 -12.02
C GLU A 13 24.81 -22.56 -11.11
N ARG A 14 23.59 -22.68 -11.63
CA ARG A 14 22.35 -22.51 -10.88
C ARG A 14 22.38 -23.47 -9.68
N VAL A 15 22.81 -22.99 -8.54
CA VAL A 15 22.67 -23.72 -7.26
C VAL A 15 21.16 -23.89 -7.04
N PRO A 16 20.68 -25.10 -6.74
CA PRO A 16 19.26 -25.35 -6.60
C PRO A 16 18.67 -24.44 -5.52
N VAL A 17 17.66 -23.66 -5.88
CA VAL A 17 16.89 -22.74 -5.02
C VAL A 17 16.46 -23.35 -3.68
N LEU A 18 16.30 -24.68 -3.63
CA LEU A 18 15.92 -25.45 -2.45
C LEU A 18 16.89 -25.40 -1.26
N ARG A 19 18.14 -24.94 -1.43
CA ARG A 19 19.13 -24.92 -0.33
C ARG A 19 19.07 -23.64 0.49
N TYR A 20 18.41 -22.58 -0.02
CA TYR A 20 18.40 -21.23 0.57
C TYR A 20 17.00 -20.75 1.02
N LEU A 21 15.96 -21.58 0.92
CA LEU A 21 14.60 -21.21 1.36
C LEU A 21 14.52 -20.91 2.89
N GLY A 22 15.53 -21.29 3.68
CA GLY A 22 15.66 -20.93 5.09
C GLY A 22 16.22 -19.53 5.36
N ASP A 23 16.94 -18.92 4.40
CA ASP A 23 17.77 -17.75 4.67
C ASP A 23 17.02 -16.42 4.64
N MET A 24 15.81 -16.35 4.03
CA MET A 24 14.97 -15.15 4.01
C MET A 24 13.90 -15.12 5.11
N ARG A 25 13.75 -16.23 5.85
CA ARG A 25 12.69 -16.40 6.84
C ARG A 25 13.00 -15.64 8.13
N THR A 26 12.08 -14.78 8.55
CA THR A 26 12.15 -14.08 9.82
C THR A 26 11.17 -14.67 10.85
N GLU A 27 11.29 -14.29 12.13
CA GLU A 27 10.37 -14.73 13.18
C GLU A 27 8.92 -14.31 12.89
N LEU A 28 8.72 -13.18 12.21
CA LEU A 28 7.41 -12.73 11.77
C LEU A 28 6.76 -13.69 10.76
N CYS A 29 7.54 -14.36 9.92
CA CYS A 29 7.03 -15.39 9.01
C CYS A 29 6.35 -16.54 9.76
N ASP A 30 6.92 -16.97 10.90
CA ASP A 30 6.34 -18.03 11.73
C ASP A 30 5.03 -17.58 12.37
N ARG A 31 4.96 -16.34 12.86
CA ARG A 31 3.75 -15.77 13.45
C ARG A 31 2.61 -15.64 12.43
N LEU A 32 2.93 -15.28 11.19
CA LEU A 32 1.95 -15.06 10.12
C LEU A 32 1.63 -16.36 9.35
N GLY A 33 2.49 -17.37 9.39
CA GLY A 33 2.36 -18.61 8.62
C GLY A 33 2.71 -18.48 7.14
N ILE A 34 3.69 -17.64 6.81
CA ILE A 34 4.15 -17.36 5.44
C ILE A 34 5.59 -17.87 5.20
N GLU A 35 5.98 -17.99 3.94
CA GLU A 35 7.32 -18.45 3.56
C GLU A 35 8.32 -17.29 3.50
N PHE A 36 7.91 -16.17 2.90
CA PHE A 36 8.73 -14.99 2.69
C PHE A 36 8.15 -13.78 3.42
N PRO A 37 8.98 -12.90 4.03
CA PRO A 37 8.51 -11.74 4.77
C PRO A 37 8.10 -10.59 3.83
N ILE A 38 7.30 -10.92 2.80
CA ILE A 38 6.80 -10.00 1.78
C ILE A 38 5.28 -9.89 1.93
N LEU A 39 4.82 -8.74 2.41
CA LEU A 39 3.40 -8.43 2.50
C LEU A 39 3.02 -7.49 1.36
N ALA A 40 1.92 -7.81 0.66
CA ALA A 40 1.46 -7.14 -0.55
C ALA A 40 0.11 -6.49 -0.31
N PHE A 41 0.07 -5.18 -0.14
CA PHE A 41 -1.16 -4.40 -0.08
C PHE A 41 -1.75 -4.20 -1.48
N THR A 42 -3.01 -4.53 -1.66
CA THR A 42 -3.75 -4.38 -2.92
C THR A 42 -5.25 -4.27 -2.67
N HIS A 43 -6.01 -3.70 -3.62
CA HIS A 43 -7.48 -3.73 -3.62
C HIS A 43 -8.05 -4.86 -4.48
N CYS A 44 -7.20 -5.66 -5.16
CA CYS A 44 -7.59 -6.73 -6.05
C CYS A 44 -7.46 -8.10 -5.35
N ARG A 45 -8.56 -8.84 -5.22
CA ARG A 45 -8.61 -10.17 -4.60
C ARG A 45 -7.72 -11.19 -5.30
N ASP A 46 -7.63 -11.13 -6.64
CA ASP A 46 -6.82 -12.05 -7.42
C ASP A 46 -5.33 -11.90 -7.09
N VAL A 47 -4.87 -10.66 -6.90
CA VAL A 47 -3.51 -10.38 -6.44
C VAL A 47 -3.29 -10.88 -5.00
N VAL A 48 -4.29 -10.73 -4.09
CA VAL A 48 -4.20 -11.27 -2.72
C VAL A 48 -3.96 -12.77 -2.75
N ALA A 49 -4.77 -13.51 -3.49
CA ALA A 49 -4.63 -14.96 -3.62
C ALA A 49 -3.30 -15.36 -4.27
N ALA A 50 -2.89 -14.65 -5.35
CA ALA A 50 -1.66 -14.95 -6.07
C ALA A 50 -0.40 -14.73 -5.22
N VAL A 51 -0.34 -13.63 -4.43
CA VAL A 51 0.78 -13.36 -3.51
C VAL A 51 0.84 -14.40 -2.40
N SER A 52 -0.31 -14.73 -1.78
CA SER A 52 -0.36 -15.73 -0.71
C SER A 52 0.05 -17.11 -1.22
N ASN A 53 -0.39 -17.51 -2.42
CA ASN A 53 0.01 -18.76 -3.07
C ASN A 53 1.51 -18.78 -3.45
N ALA A 54 2.12 -17.62 -3.68
CA ALA A 54 3.54 -17.49 -3.98
C ALA A 54 4.46 -17.42 -2.75
N GLY A 55 3.91 -17.60 -1.53
CA GLY A 55 4.67 -17.68 -0.28
C GLY A 55 4.78 -16.38 0.51
N GLY A 56 4.27 -15.25 -0.01
CA GLY A 56 4.10 -14.00 0.72
C GLY A 56 2.76 -13.94 1.48
N MET A 57 2.30 -12.74 1.80
CA MET A 57 0.95 -12.48 2.32
C MET A 57 0.27 -11.37 1.53
N GLY A 58 -0.78 -11.70 0.77
CA GLY A 58 -1.65 -10.69 0.21
C GLY A 58 -2.49 -10.02 1.29
N VAL A 59 -2.69 -8.72 1.20
CA VAL A 59 -3.50 -7.95 2.14
C VAL A 59 -4.52 -7.12 1.35
N LEU A 60 -5.81 -7.46 1.52
CA LEU A 60 -6.90 -6.79 0.83
C LEU A 60 -7.21 -5.44 1.47
N GLY A 61 -7.11 -4.36 0.73
CA GLY A 61 -7.60 -3.05 1.15
C GLY A 61 -9.12 -2.99 1.08
N ALA A 62 -9.78 -2.93 2.22
CA ALA A 62 -11.25 -2.99 2.33
C ALA A 62 -11.93 -1.61 2.31
N VAL A 63 -11.19 -0.53 2.05
CA VAL A 63 -11.77 0.80 1.92
C VAL A 63 -12.68 0.87 0.70
N GLY A 64 -13.92 1.28 0.91
CA GLY A 64 -14.89 1.42 -0.16
C GLY A 64 -15.83 0.23 -0.33
N TYR A 65 -15.63 -0.89 0.35
CA TYR A 65 -16.57 -2.00 0.33
C TYR A 65 -17.73 -1.82 1.32
N THR A 66 -18.92 -2.28 0.94
CA THR A 66 -19.95 -2.64 1.92
C THR A 66 -19.58 -3.96 2.58
N VAL A 67 -20.27 -4.32 3.67
CA VAL A 67 -20.05 -5.61 4.34
C VAL A 67 -20.31 -6.79 3.38
N GLU A 68 -21.38 -6.72 2.58
CA GLU A 68 -21.75 -7.75 1.62
C GLU A 68 -20.73 -7.89 0.48
N GLN A 69 -20.18 -6.76 0.02
CA GLN A 69 -19.11 -6.76 -0.98
C GLN A 69 -17.84 -7.38 -0.39
N LEU A 70 -17.45 -6.98 0.81
CA LEU A 70 -16.26 -7.54 1.48
C LEU A 70 -16.41 -9.06 1.70
N GLU A 71 -17.55 -9.52 2.18
CA GLU A 71 -17.84 -10.96 2.31
C GLU A 71 -17.68 -11.72 0.98
N THR A 72 -18.14 -11.12 -0.12
CA THR A 72 -18.00 -11.71 -1.45
C THR A 72 -16.53 -11.82 -1.87
N GLU A 73 -15.74 -10.78 -1.63
CA GLU A 73 -14.31 -10.76 -1.94
C GLU A 73 -13.54 -11.78 -1.08
N LEU A 74 -13.81 -11.82 0.22
CA LEU A 74 -13.12 -12.72 1.15
C LEU A 74 -13.51 -14.20 0.92
N ALA A 75 -14.78 -14.48 0.61
CA ALA A 75 -15.21 -15.83 0.25
C ALA A 75 -14.50 -16.31 -1.02
N TRP A 76 -14.36 -15.43 -2.03
CA TRP A 76 -13.63 -15.75 -3.24
C TRP A 76 -12.14 -16.03 -2.95
N ILE A 77 -11.47 -15.21 -2.11
CA ILE A 77 -10.08 -15.45 -1.71
C ILE A 77 -9.94 -16.78 -0.99
N ASP A 78 -10.86 -17.11 -0.07
CA ASP A 78 -10.87 -18.39 0.65
C ASP A 78 -10.99 -19.61 -0.29
N GLU A 79 -11.66 -19.46 -1.44
CA GLU A 79 -11.76 -20.51 -2.46
C GLU A 79 -10.49 -20.63 -3.33
N HIS A 80 -9.69 -19.57 -3.44
CA HIS A 80 -8.56 -19.50 -4.38
C HIS A 80 -7.18 -19.60 -3.72
N THR A 81 -7.11 -19.63 -2.40
CA THR A 81 -5.87 -19.90 -1.67
C THR A 81 -6.16 -20.68 -0.38
N ASP A 82 -5.27 -21.62 -0.03
CA ASP A 82 -5.24 -22.27 1.29
C ASP A 82 -4.25 -21.60 2.25
N LYS A 83 -3.63 -20.50 1.81
CA LYS A 83 -2.62 -19.76 2.56
C LYS A 83 -3.26 -18.64 3.36
N PRO A 84 -2.57 -18.14 4.42
CA PRO A 84 -3.03 -16.98 5.17
C PRO A 84 -2.97 -15.70 4.31
N TYR A 85 -3.89 -14.78 4.63
CA TYR A 85 -3.90 -13.43 4.06
C TYR A 85 -4.32 -12.40 5.11
N GLY A 86 -4.22 -11.12 4.77
CA GLY A 86 -4.61 -10.01 5.63
C GLY A 86 -5.74 -9.18 5.03
N VAL A 87 -6.33 -8.33 5.87
CA VAL A 87 -7.31 -7.30 5.47
C VAL A 87 -6.89 -5.97 6.08
N ASP A 88 -6.83 -4.92 5.25
CA ASP A 88 -6.59 -3.55 5.70
C ASP A 88 -7.92 -2.80 5.75
N VAL A 89 -8.28 -2.34 6.93
CA VAL A 89 -9.51 -1.58 7.19
C VAL A 89 -9.13 -0.20 7.69
N VAL A 90 -9.67 0.85 7.09
CA VAL A 90 -9.48 2.20 7.63
C VAL A 90 -10.34 2.38 8.87
N ILE A 91 -9.68 2.38 10.02
CA ILE A 91 -10.30 2.57 11.32
C ILE A 91 -9.89 3.97 11.79
N PRO A 92 -10.75 4.98 11.70
CA PRO A 92 -10.40 6.32 12.13
C PRO A 92 -10.24 6.34 13.65
N GLY A 93 -9.15 6.94 14.13
CA GLY A 93 -9.09 7.38 15.52
C GLY A 93 -10.23 8.38 15.80
N LYS A 94 -10.58 8.60 17.05
CA LYS A 94 -11.66 9.51 17.44
C LYS A 94 -11.50 10.89 16.79
N TYR A 95 -12.32 11.18 15.80
CA TYR A 95 -12.60 12.55 15.42
C TYR A 95 -13.62 13.07 16.43
N GLU A 96 -13.21 14.00 17.30
CA GLU A 96 -14.11 14.61 18.27
C GLU A 96 -15.37 15.11 17.55
N GLY A 97 -16.54 14.56 17.91
CA GLY A 97 -17.85 14.97 17.41
C GLY A 97 -18.37 14.28 16.14
N MET A 98 -17.63 13.42 15.44
CA MET A 98 -18.09 12.76 14.20
C MET A 98 -18.39 11.26 14.38
N GLY A 99 -17.97 10.61 15.47
CA GLY A 99 -18.03 9.15 15.65
C GLY A 99 -19.44 8.59 15.91
N GLU A 100 -20.38 9.41 16.37
CA GLU A 100 -21.75 8.98 16.73
C GLU A 100 -22.81 9.33 15.65
N MET A 101 -22.41 10.05 14.59
CA MET A 101 -23.34 10.51 13.57
C MET A 101 -23.59 9.42 12.52
N ASP A 102 -24.86 9.27 12.11
CA ASP A 102 -25.22 8.45 10.96
C ASP A 102 -24.39 8.82 9.72
N PRO A 103 -23.71 7.87 9.05
CA PRO A 103 -22.80 8.16 7.94
C PRO A 103 -23.44 8.98 6.81
N ILE A 104 -24.72 8.76 6.50
CA ILE A 104 -25.44 9.46 5.43
C ILE A 104 -25.68 10.92 5.82
N LYS A 105 -26.05 11.16 7.10
CA LYS A 105 -26.22 12.54 7.60
C LYS A 105 -24.90 13.29 7.66
N LEU A 106 -23.84 12.62 8.10
CA LEU A 106 -22.49 13.19 8.11
C LEU A 106 -22.06 13.60 6.70
N GLU A 107 -22.27 12.73 5.71
CA GLU A 107 -21.96 13.04 4.32
C GLU A 107 -22.74 14.24 3.81
N GLN A 108 -24.05 14.31 4.09
CA GLN A 108 -24.91 15.44 3.70
C GLN A 108 -24.42 16.75 4.33
N GLU A 109 -24.06 16.74 5.61
CA GLU A 109 -23.52 17.92 6.29
C GLU A 109 -22.18 18.36 5.69
N LEU A 110 -21.26 17.45 5.48
CA LEU A 110 -19.96 17.73 4.85
C LEU A 110 -20.12 18.30 3.45
N LEU A 111 -21.05 17.77 2.66
CA LEU A 111 -21.36 18.30 1.34
C LEU A 111 -21.85 19.77 1.39
N THR A 112 -22.56 20.20 2.43
CA THR A 112 -22.98 21.61 2.56
C THR A 112 -21.80 22.54 2.88
N MET A 113 -20.72 22.02 3.47
CA MET A 113 -19.53 22.80 3.84
C MET A 113 -18.56 23.00 2.68
N VAL A 114 -18.74 22.30 1.58
CA VAL A 114 -17.86 22.42 0.39
C VAL A 114 -18.16 23.74 -0.33
N PRO A 115 -17.16 24.63 -0.56
CA PRO A 115 -17.40 25.88 -1.28
C PRO A 115 -17.78 25.65 -2.75
N ASP A 116 -18.67 26.48 -3.28
CA ASP A 116 -19.11 26.39 -4.68
C ASP A 116 -17.98 26.59 -5.70
N GLU A 117 -16.94 27.33 -5.35
CA GLU A 117 -15.79 27.51 -6.23
C GLU A 117 -15.04 26.20 -6.46
N HIS A 118 -14.87 25.37 -5.42
CA HIS A 118 -14.21 24.04 -5.54
C HIS A 118 -15.05 23.09 -6.40
N ARG A 119 -16.38 23.08 -6.21
CA ARG A 119 -17.28 22.27 -7.05
C ARG A 119 -17.21 22.69 -8.51
N ARG A 120 -17.21 24.00 -8.79
CA ARG A 120 -17.08 24.52 -10.15
C ARG A 120 -15.72 24.20 -10.75
N PHE A 121 -14.68 24.26 -9.93
CA PHE A 121 -13.32 23.96 -10.37
C PHE A 121 -13.17 22.50 -10.78
N VAL A 122 -13.65 21.53 -9.98
CA VAL A 122 -13.66 20.10 -10.33
C VAL A 122 -14.46 19.85 -11.61
N LYS A 123 -15.67 20.41 -11.73
CA LYS A 123 -16.49 20.28 -12.94
C LYS A 123 -15.78 20.84 -14.15
N LYS A 124 -15.07 21.97 -14.01
CA LYS A 124 -14.29 22.57 -15.09
C LYS A 124 -13.18 21.63 -15.55
N ILE A 125 -12.37 21.06 -14.64
CA ILE A 125 -11.29 20.13 -15.02
C ILE A 125 -11.87 18.94 -15.81
N LEU A 126 -12.92 18.31 -15.30
CA LEU A 126 -13.55 17.17 -15.97
C LEU A 126 -14.11 17.52 -17.35
N ALA A 127 -14.71 18.70 -17.49
CA ALA A 127 -15.26 19.18 -18.77
C ALA A 127 -14.15 19.52 -19.77
N ASP A 128 -13.07 20.19 -19.34
CA ASP A 128 -11.92 20.53 -20.18
C ASP A 128 -11.25 19.28 -20.78
N HIS A 129 -11.32 18.14 -20.05
CA HIS A 129 -10.81 16.85 -20.49
C HIS A 129 -11.86 15.92 -21.12
N ASN A 130 -13.09 16.43 -21.36
CA ASN A 130 -14.19 15.67 -21.95
C ASN A 130 -14.52 14.36 -21.20
N VAL A 131 -14.36 14.32 -19.86
CA VAL A 131 -14.75 13.17 -19.04
C VAL A 131 -16.26 13.17 -18.89
N PRO A 132 -17.00 12.13 -19.37
CA PRO A 132 -18.46 12.11 -19.35
C PRO A 132 -19.04 12.15 -17.93
N GLU A 133 -20.27 12.57 -17.79
CA GLU A 133 -21.03 12.44 -16.53
C GLU A 133 -21.36 10.97 -16.26
N LEU A 134 -21.48 10.59 -14.98
CA LEU A 134 -21.95 9.25 -14.62
C LEU A 134 -23.38 9.02 -15.10
N PRO A 135 -23.76 7.77 -15.43
CA PRO A 135 -25.15 7.41 -15.62
C PRO A 135 -26.02 7.81 -14.42
N GLU A 136 -27.31 8.14 -14.65
CA GLU A 136 -28.21 8.62 -13.59
C GLU A 136 -28.42 7.60 -12.46
N ASP A 137 -28.21 6.32 -12.72
CA ASP A 137 -28.32 5.20 -11.78
C ASP A 137 -27.01 4.89 -11.03
N GLU A 138 -25.90 5.54 -11.40
CA GLU A 138 -24.62 5.41 -10.73
C GLU A 138 -24.34 6.61 -9.82
N LEU A 139 -24.43 6.39 -8.52
CA LEU A 139 -24.09 7.40 -7.54
C LEU A 139 -22.59 7.39 -7.24
N PRO A 140 -21.98 8.57 -6.96
CA PRO A 140 -20.62 8.62 -6.43
C PRO A 140 -20.50 7.76 -5.16
N PRO A 141 -19.36 7.11 -4.92
CA PRO A 141 -19.20 6.30 -3.73
C PRO A 141 -19.42 7.17 -2.47
N ALA A 142 -20.23 6.66 -1.56
CA ALA A 142 -20.42 7.25 -0.23
C ALA A 142 -19.12 7.22 0.58
N LEU A 143 -19.09 7.91 1.72
CA LEU A 143 -17.98 7.89 2.71
C LEU A 143 -17.82 6.52 3.38
N ILE A 144 -17.75 5.46 2.62
CA ILE A 144 -17.67 4.09 3.11
C ILE A 144 -16.30 3.88 3.79
N GLY A 145 -16.30 3.35 5.03
CA GLY A 145 -15.09 2.97 5.76
C GLY A 145 -14.38 4.12 6.49
N TRP A 146 -14.97 5.30 6.60
CA TRP A 146 -14.34 6.47 7.23
C TRP A 146 -14.79 6.75 8.65
N THR A 147 -15.81 6.04 9.11
CA THR A 147 -16.35 6.17 10.47
C THR A 147 -16.16 4.86 11.24
N GLU A 148 -16.14 4.93 12.56
CA GLU A 148 -16.13 3.73 13.41
C GLU A 148 -17.35 2.84 13.13
N ALA A 149 -18.51 3.44 12.91
CA ALA A 149 -19.75 2.74 12.60
C ALA A 149 -19.68 1.95 11.27
N THR A 150 -18.89 2.41 10.29
CA THR A 150 -18.69 1.70 9.01
C THR A 150 -17.52 0.71 9.08
N ALA A 151 -16.47 1.01 9.82
CA ALA A 151 -15.29 0.16 9.93
C ALA A 151 -15.52 -1.09 10.79
N SER A 152 -16.27 -0.98 11.90
CA SER A 152 -16.50 -2.08 12.83
C SER A 152 -17.17 -3.30 12.18
N PRO A 153 -18.23 -3.17 11.38
CA PRO A 153 -18.83 -4.32 10.66
C PRO A 153 -17.89 -4.97 9.64
N LEU A 154 -16.99 -4.19 9.00
CA LEU A 154 -16.00 -4.73 8.07
C LEU A 154 -14.94 -5.58 8.80
N ILE A 155 -14.55 -5.18 10.01
CA ILE A 155 -13.66 -5.97 10.86
C ILE A 155 -14.35 -7.28 11.25
N ASP A 156 -15.62 -7.22 11.66
CA ASP A 156 -16.38 -8.43 12.03
C ASP A 156 -16.52 -9.38 10.84
N ALA A 157 -16.72 -8.86 9.62
CA ALA A 157 -16.70 -9.65 8.40
C ALA A 157 -15.34 -10.34 8.23
N ALA A 158 -14.25 -9.58 8.25
CA ALA A 158 -12.90 -10.13 8.10
C ALA A 158 -12.57 -11.20 9.15
N LEU A 159 -12.98 -11.01 10.41
CA LEU A 159 -12.71 -11.97 11.50
C LEU A 159 -13.51 -13.29 11.39
N ARG A 160 -14.57 -13.35 10.56
CA ARG A 160 -15.29 -14.60 10.28
C ARG A 160 -14.52 -15.55 9.34
N HIS A 161 -13.58 -15.01 8.56
CA HIS A 161 -12.80 -15.79 7.59
C HIS A 161 -11.58 -16.43 8.27
N PRO A 162 -11.45 -17.77 8.26
CA PRO A 162 -10.44 -18.48 9.06
C PRO A 162 -9.01 -18.28 8.55
N LYS A 163 -8.83 -17.92 7.28
CA LYS A 163 -7.52 -17.69 6.66
C LYS A 163 -7.02 -16.26 6.85
N VAL A 164 -7.85 -15.33 7.30
CA VAL A 164 -7.41 -14.00 7.73
C VAL A 164 -6.56 -14.12 8.98
N ARG A 165 -5.30 -13.69 8.91
CA ARG A 165 -4.33 -13.74 10.02
C ARG A 165 -3.91 -12.37 10.51
N LEU A 166 -4.11 -11.35 9.69
CA LEU A 166 -3.69 -9.98 9.93
C LEU A 166 -4.82 -9.01 9.64
N ILE A 167 -5.09 -8.12 10.59
CA ILE A 167 -5.87 -6.90 10.36
C ILE A 167 -4.89 -5.73 10.36
N ALA A 168 -4.90 -4.92 9.30
CA ALA A 168 -4.07 -3.72 9.21
C ALA A 168 -4.94 -2.45 9.27
N ASN A 169 -4.37 -1.36 9.75
CA ASN A 169 -4.97 -0.04 9.74
C ASN A 169 -4.03 1.00 9.10
N ALA A 170 -4.48 1.60 8.02
CA ALA A 170 -3.73 2.64 7.31
C ALA A 170 -3.85 4.04 7.93
N LEU A 171 -4.76 4.29 8.87
CA LEU A 171 -5.10 5.63 9.35
C LEU A 171 -5.05 5.76 10.88
N GLY A 172 -3.85 6.03 11.41
CA GLY A 172 -3.65 6.28 12.83
C GLY A 172 -3.62 5.02 13.69
N THR A 173 -3.72 5.20 15.01
CA THR A 173 -3.75 4.09 15.97
C THR A 173 -5.17 3.54 16.07
N PRO A 174 -5.38 2.23 15.89
CA PRO A 174 -6.70 1.63 16.08
C PRO A 174 -7.21 1.85 17.52
N PRO A 175 -8.52 1.98 17.74
CA PRO A 175 -9.10 2.02 19.09
C PRO A 175 -8.81 0.75 19.89
N ASP A 176 -8.68 0.88 21.21
CA ASP A 176 -8.35 -0.22 22.12
C ASP A 176 -9.32 -1.40 22.01
N GLU A 177 -10.64 -1.12 21.87
CA GLU A 177 -11.66 -2.14 21.69
C GLU A 177 -11.49 -2.94 20.39
N VAL A 178 -10.99 -2.31 19.33
CA VAL A 178 -10.68 -3.00 18.07
C VAL A 178 -9.47 -3.91 18.24
N ILE A 179 -8.42 -3.40 18.87
CA ILE A 179 -7.20 -4.17 19.15
C ILE A 179 -7.54 -5.40 20.01
N GLN A 180 -8.30 -5.20 21.07
CA GLN A 180 -8.73 -6.31 21.94
C GLN A 180 -9.54 -7.35 21.17
N ARG A 181 -10.51 -6.93 20.36
CA ARG A 181 -11.34 -7.85 19.55
C ARG A 181 -10.51 -8.66 18.56
N VAL A 182 -9.53 -8.04 17.90
CA VAL A 182 -8.61 -8.74 17.01
C VAL A 182 -7.78 -9.78 17.78
N HIS A 183 -7.22 -9.42 18.95
CA HIS A 183 -6.46 -10.32 19.80
C HIS A 183 -7.31 -11.50 20.32
N GLU A 184 -8.54 -11.25 20.78
CA GLU A 184 -9.47 -12.30 21.24
C GLU A 184 -9.81 -13.30 20.13
N SER A 185 -9.74 -12.86 18.87
CA SER A 185 -9.93 -13.73 17.71
C SER A 185 -8.68 -14.56 17.34
N GLY A 186 -7.53 -14.34 18.03
CA GLY A 186 -6.25 -15.00 17.77
C GLY A 186 -5.53 -14.47 16.51
N ARG A 187 -5.86 -13.26 16.04
CA ARG A 187 -5.21 -12.60 14.89
C ARG A 187 -4.26 -11.51 15.38
N LEU A 188 -3.42 -11.05 14.45
CA LEU A 188 -2.50 -9.94 14.69
C LEU A 188 -3.08 -8.64 14.11
N ILE A 189 -2.71 -7.52 14.74
CA ILE A 189 -3.07 -6.19 14.26
C ILE A 189 -1.82 -5.41 13.91
N ALA A 190 -1.84 -4.74 12.73
CA ALA A 190 -0.78 -3.87 12.26
C ALA A 190 -1.28 -2.43 12.08
N ALA A 191 -0.38 -1.45 12.21
CA ALA A 191 -0.72 -0.06 11.96
C ALA A 191 0.42 0.67 11.23
N LEU A 192 0.03 1.52 10.24
CA LEU A 192 0.95 2.31 9.45
C LEU A 192 1.37 3.59 10.20
N CYS A 193 2.64 3.93 10.07
CA CYS A 193 3.19 5.19 10.58
C CYS A 193 4.18 5.80 9.59
N GLY A 194 4.29 7.14 9.58
CA GLY A 194 5.28 7.91 8.85
C GLY A 194 6.27 8.63 9.77
N SER A 195 6.26 8.32 11.08
CA SER A 195 7.19 8.92 12.05
C SER A 195 7.36 8.05 13.31
N PRO A 196 8.51 8.15 14.02
CA PRO A 196 8.71 7.45 15.30
C PRO A 196 7.67 7.82 16.36
N LYS A 197 7.17 9.06 16.35
CA LYS A 197 6.13 9.49 17.28
C LYS A 197 4.82 8.71 17.07
N GLN A 198 4.41 8.50 15.84
CA GLN A 198 3.22 7.68 15.54
C GLN A 198 3.44 6.21 15.92
N ALA A 199 4.63 5.68 15.62
CA ALA A 199 4.99 4.31 15.99
C ALA A 199 4.92 4.06 17.51
N LEU A 200 5.38 5.02 18.33
CA LEU A 200 5.26 4.94 19.78
C LEU A 200 3.79 4.92 20.25
N HIS A 201 2.91 5.70 19.63
CA HIS A 201 1.47 5.63 19.95
C HIS A 201 0.88 4.24 19.63
N HIS A 202 1.30 3.60 18.52
CA HIS A 202 0.89 2.24 18.19
C HIS A 202 1.42 1.22 19.22
N LYS A 203 2.69 1.37 19.63
CA LYS A 203 3.31 0.55 20.68
C LYS A 203 2.53 0.65 22.00
N ASP A 204 2.23 1.88 22.45
CA ASP A 204 1.51 2.14 23.69
C ASP A 204 0.09 1.56 23.67
N ALA A 205 -0.52 1.44 22.49
CA ALA A 205 -1.82 0.83 22.29
C ALA A 205 -1.77 -0.71 22.08
N ASN A 206 -0.61 -1.36 22.23
CA ASN A 206 -0.41 -2.80 22.03
C ASN A 206 -0.70 -3.31 20.60
N VAL A 207 -0.35 -2.52 19.57
CA VAL A 207 -0.33 -2.99 18.19
C VAL A 207 0.81 -4.01 18.02
N ASP A 208 0.56 -5.14 17.33
CA ASP A 208 1.51 -6.26 17.22
C ASP A 208 2.61 -6.03 16.19
N ILE A 209 2.33 -5.25 15.15
CA ILE A 209 3.23 -5.01 14.01
C ILE A 209 3.15 -3.55 13.60
N ILE A 210 4.30 -2.90 13.46
CA ILE A 210 4.37 -1.51 12.99
C ILE A 210 4.78 -1.50 11.51
N ILE A 211 4.06 -0.74 10.67
CA ILE A 211 4.40 -0.57 9.27
C ILE A 211 4.99 0.82 9.07
N ALA A 212 6.31 0.89 8.91
CA ALA A 212 7.05 2.15 8.76
C ALA A 212 7.11 2.57 7.29
N GLN A 213 6.24 3.50 6.88
CA GLN A 213 6.10 3.92 5.48
C GLN A 213 6.83 5.22 5.20
N GLY A 214 7.91 5.14 4.41
CA GLY A 214 8.66 6.31 3.94
C GLY A 214 7.93 7.11 2.85
N THR A 215 8.44 8.32 2.62
CA THR A 215 7.83 9.30 1.69
C THR A 215 7.81 8.84 0.23
N GLU A 216 8.61 7.85 -0.16
CA GLU A 216 8.66 7.28 -1.50
C GLU A 216 7.45 6.38 -1.81
N GLY A 217 6.69 5.96 -0.80
CA GLY A 217 5.50 5.14 -0.95
C GLY A 217 4.40 5.83 -1.76
N GLY A 218 3.53 5.02 -2.38
CA GLY A 218 2.29 5.49 -2.99
C GLY A 218 1.21 5.76 -1.94
N GLY A 219 0.22 6.55 -2.28
CA GLY A 219 -0.84 6.91 -1.35
C GLY A 219 -0.40 7.94 -0.30
N HIS A 220 -1.07 7.94 0.85
CA HIS A 220 -0.76 8.86 1.95
C HIS A 220 0.58 8.52 2.60
N THR A 221 1.49 9.49 2.66
CA THR A 221 2.83 9.32 3.24
C THR A 221 3.21 10.47 4.14
N GLY A 222 4.11 10.19 5.11
CA GLY A 222 4.87 11.21 5.84
C GLY A 222 5.94 11.88 4.97
N ASP A 223 6.80 12.69 5.60
CA ASP A 223 7.84 13.46 4.91
C ASP A 223 9.24 12.81 4.97
N VAL A 224 9.41 11.80 5.83
CA VAL A 224 10.71 11.16 6.05
C VAL A 224 10.94 10.05 5.01
N GLY A 225 12.13 10.05 4.40
CA GLY A 225 12.54 9.00 3.46
C GLY A 225 12.73 7.64 4.14
N SER A 226 12.47 6.58 3.39
CA SER A 226 12.42 5.19 3.88
C SER A 226 13.70 4.77 4.62
N VAL A 227 14.87 4.99 4.03
CA VAL A 227 16.19 4.63 4.62
C VAL A 227 16.45 5.34 5.96
N VAL A 228 15.89 6.53 6.16
CA VAL A 228 16.02 7.29 7.41
C VAL A 228 14.94 6.88 8.41
N LEU A 229 13.71 6.66 7.94
CA LEU A 229 12.57 6.34 8.79
C LEU A 229 12.68 4.96 9.46
N TRP A 230 13.04 3.93 8.68
CA TRP A 230 12.99 2.54 9.16
C TRP A 230 13.82 2.33 10.42
N PRO A 231 15.14 2.65 10.49
CA PRO A 231 15.91 2.42 11.71
C PRO A 231 15.41 3.26 12.88
N GLN A 232 14.94 4.49 12.65
CA GLN A 232 14.37 5.32 13.71
C GLN A 232 13.11 4.70 14.32
N VAL A 233 12.24 4.12 13.51
CA VAL A 233 11.02 3.44 13.99
C VAL A 233 11.39 2.13 14.70
N ILE A 234 12.25 1.31 14.10
CA ILE A 234 12.71 0.04 14.67
C ILE A 234 13.27 0.26 16.09
N ASP A 235 14.20 1.20 16.24
CA ASP A 235 14.82 1.52 17.53
C ASP A 235 13.79 2.01 18.56
N ALA A 236 12.82 2.84 18.11
CA ALA A 236 11.81 3.40 19.01
C ALA A 236 10.83 2.35 19.54
N VAL A 237 10.45 1.37 18.73
CA VAL A 237 9.39 0.41 19.11
C VAL A 237 9.91 -0.95 19.57
N TYR A 238 11.23 -1.20 19.53
CA TYR A 238 11.79 -2.49 19.94
C TYR A 238 11.15 -3.00 21.26
N PRO A 239 10.75 -4.27 21.39
CA PRO A 239 10.96 -5.40 20.46
C PRO A 239 9.79 -5.67 19.49
N ILE A 240 8.91 -4.72 19.23
CA ILE A 240 7.79 -4.92 18.28
C ILE A 240 8.34 -5.04 16.87
N PRO A 241 7.94 -6.07 16.08
CA PRO A 241 8.38 -6.23 14.70
C PRO A 241 7.92 -5.08 13.81
N VAL A 242 8.81 -4.63 12.93
CA VAL A 242 8.56 -3.56 11.98
C VAL A 242 8.59 -4.09 10.55
N LEU A 243 7.58 -3.77 9.77
CA LEU A 243 7.56 -3.93 8.32
C LEU A 243 8.05 -2.65 7.67
N ALA A 244 9.10 -2.75 6.86
CA ALA A 244 9.58 -1.64 6.06
C ALA A 244 8.65 -1.40 4.86
N ALA A 245 8.22 -0.16 4.66
CA ALA A 245 7.34 0.24 3.58
C ALA A 245 7.85 1.52 2.90
N GLY A 246 7.45 1.73 1.65
CA GLY A 246 7.84 2.90 0.85
C GLY A 246 8.97 2.63 -0.13
N GLY A 247 8.64 2.62 -1.42
CA GLY A 247 9.61 2.49 -2.50
C GLY A 247 10.24 1.10 -2.68
N ILE A 248 9.68 0.05 -2.09
CA ILE A 248 10.19 -1.31 -2.19
C ILE A 248 9.53 -2.06 -3.36
N GLY A 249 10.35 -2.66 -4.22
CA GLY A 249 9.89 -3.44 -5.37
C GLY A 249 10.92 -4.44 -5.90
N THR A 250 12.06 -4.61 -5.20
CA THR A 250 13.15 -5.52 -5.59
C THR A 250 13.67 -6.27 -4.38
N GLY A 251 14.24 -7.46 -4.60
CA GLY A 251 14.85 -8.26 -3.53
C GLY A 251 16.04 -7.58 -2.88
N ARG A 252 16.76 -6.73 -3.62
CA ARG A 252 17.84 -5.90 -3.05
C ARG A 252 17.35 -4.94 -1.98
N GLN A 253 16.15 -4.37 -2.20
CA GLN A 253 15.54 -3.47 -1.21
C GLN A 253 15.00 -4.26 -0.01
N VAL A 254 14.50 -5.49 -0.23
CA VAL A 254 14.15 -6.40 0.88
C VAL A 254 15.38 -6.72 1.73
N ALA A 255 16.50 -7.11 1.10
CA ALA A 255 17.76 -7.38 1.81
C ALA A 255 18.23 -6.16 2.63
N ALA A 256 18.15 -4.96 2.06
CA ALA A 256 18.50 -3.73 2.77
C ALA A 256 17.59 -3.47 3.97
N ALA A 257 16.27 -3.66 3.83
CA ALA A 257 15.30 -3.47 4.90
C ALA A 257 15.55 -4.45 6.08
N LEU A 258 15.78 -5.74 5.78
CA LEU A 258 16.10 -6.74 6.80
C LEU A 258 17.44 -6.45 7.46
N ALA A 259 18.46 -6.01 6.70
CA ALA A 259 19.76 -5.60 7.26
C ALA A 259 19.67 -4.38 8.19
N MET A 260 18.66 -3.54 8.03
CA MET A 260 18.36 -2.40 8.94
C MET A 260 17.54 -2.80 10.16
N GLY A 261 17.17 -4.09 10.30
CA GLY A 261 16.43 -4.62 11.44
C GLY A 261 14.91 -4.73 11.25
N ALA A 262 14.38 -4.54 10.03
CA ALA A 262 12.99 -4.85 9.74
C ALA A 262 12.75 -6.37 9.75
N GLU A 263 11.55 -6.80 10.16
CA GLU A 263 11.14 -8.21 10.17
C GLU A 263 10.45 -8.63 8.86
N GLY A 264 10.28 -7.70 7.93
CA GLY A 264 9.71 -7.92 6.61
C GLY A 264 9.43 -6.62 5.89
N VAL A 265 8.75 -6.72 4.76
CA VAL A 265 8.41 -5.57 3.92
C VAL A 265 6.91 -5.49 3.64
N TRP A 266 6.41 -4.26 3.52
CA TRP A 266 5.05 -3.94 3.09
C TRP A 266 5.11 -3.23 1.75
N THR A 267 4.61 -3.86 0.71
CA THR A 267 4.72 -3.41 -0.68
C THR A 267 3.33 -3.14 -1.26
N GLY A 268 3.21 -2.17 -2.15
CA GLY A 268 1.93 -1.80 -2.75
C GLY A 268 2.04 -1.59 -4.26
N SER A 269 2.78 -0.56 -4.68
CA SER A 269 2.80 -0.08 -6.07
C SER A 269 3.13 -1.14 -7.12
N ILE A 270 4.04 -2.06 -6.82
CA ILE A 270 4.50 -3.09 -7.77
C ILE A 270 3.40 -4.07 -8.17
N TRP A 271 2.33 -4.16 -7.40
CA TRP A 271 1.18 -5.03 -7.66
C TRP A 271 0.17 -4.42 -8.64
N LEU A 272 0.28 -3.14 -8.97
CA LEU A 272 -0.63 -2.45 -9.89
C LEU A 272 -0.44 -2.87 -11.36
N THR A 273 0.69 -3.47 -11.71
CA THR A 273 1.01 -3.87 -13.09
C THR A 273 1.27 -5.37 -13.23
N VAL A 274 0.79 -6.19 -12.29
CA VAL A 274 0.83 -7.65 -12.45
C VAL A 274 -0.35 -8.14 -13.30
N GLU A 275 -0.22 -9.33 -13.90
CA GLU A 275 -1.26 -9.91 -14.76
C GLU A 275 -2.58 -10.13 -14.02
N GLU A 276 -2.51 -10.39 -12.72
CA GLU A 276 -3.65 -10.65 -11.84
C GLU A 276 -4.37 -9.37 -11.39
N ALA A 277 -3.78 -8.17 -11.63
CA ALA A 277 -4.38 -6.90 -11.22
C ALA A 277 -5.57 -6.51 -12.10
N ASP A 278 -6.60 -5.97 -11.48
CA ASP A 278 -7.83 -5.50 -12.14
C ASP A 278 -7.76 -4.04 -12.61
N GLN A 279 -6.54 -3.50 -12.74
CA GLN A 279 -6.34 -2.12 -13.18
C GLN A 279 -6.81 -1.90 -14.62
N ALA A 280 -7.48 -0.77 -14.86
CA ALA A 280 -7.90 -0.39 -16.20
C ALA A 280 -6.69 -0.26 -17.15
N PRO A 281 -6.79 -0.70 -18.43
CA PRO A 281 -5.67 -0.67 -19.37
C PRO A 281 -4.99 0.70 -19.50
N ALA A 282 -5.77 1.80 -19.51
CA ALA A 282 -5.23 3.15 -19.58
C ALA A 282 -4.36 3.52 -18.35
N GLN A 283 -4.71 3.00 -17.17
CA GLN A 283 -3.91 3.18 -15.95
C GLN A 283 -2.62 2.36 -16.02
N VAL A 284 -2.71 1.09 -16.44
CA VAL A 284 -1.53 0.23 -16.64
C VAL A 284 -0.56 0.88 -17.63
N GLU A 285 -1.05 1.38 -18.77
CA GLU A 285 -0.22 2.09 -19.73
C GLU A 285 0.50 3.29 -19.14
N SER A 286 -0.20 4.11 -18.35
CA SER A 286 0.37 5.28 -17.68
C SER A 286 1.45 4.89 -16.65
N LEU A 287 1.22 3.81 -15.88
CA LEU A 287 2.17 3.28 -14.91
C LEU A 287 3.43 2.71 -15.58
N LEU A 288 3.28 1.96 -16.67
CA LEU A 288 4.41 1.36 -17.38
C LEU A 288 5.29 2.39 -18.11
N ALA A 289 4.71 3.54 -18.49
CA ALA A 289 5.43 4.63 -19.15
C ALA A 289 6.16 5.56 -18.16
N ALA A 290 5.78 5.54 -16.88
CA ALA A 290 6.25 6.49 -15.88
C ALA A 290 7.67 6.19 -15.38
N THR A 291 8.38 7.24 -15.01
CA THR A 291 9.64 7.18 -14.27
C THR A 291 9.44 7.56 -12.80
N SER A 292 10.44 7.32 -11.96
CA SER A 292 10.38 7.72 -10.54
C SER A 292 10.17 9.22 -10.32
N ARG A 293 10.47 10.06 -11.33
CA ARG A 293 10.30 11.52 -11.27
C ARG A 293 8.88 11.98 -11.60
N ASP A 294 8.09 11.10 -12.21
CA ASP A 294 6.73 11.42 -12.64
C ASP A 294 5.70 11.26 -11.52
N THR A 295 6.16 11.15 -10.27
CA THR A 295 5.29 11.14 -9.10
C THR A 295 5.34 12.47 -8.36
N VAL A 296 4.19 12.88 -7.83
CA VAL A 296 4.03 14.07 -6.99
C VAL A 296 3.33 13.71 -5.68
N ARG A 297 3.66 14.41 -4.59
CA ARG A 297 2.83 14.38 -3.37
C ARG A 297 1.89 15.58 -3.42
N SER A 298 0.63 15.34 -3.63
CA SER A 298 -0.39 16.39 -3.73
C SER A 298 -1.52 16.17 -2.73
N ARG A 299 -2.20 17.24 -2.35
CA ARG A 299 -3.41 17.22 -1.53
C ARG A 299 -4.68 17.20 -2.38
N SER A 300 -4.53 17.22 -3.70
CA SER A 300 -5.60 17.48 -4.67
C SER A 300 -6.77 16.50 -4.63
N TRP A 301 -6.57 15.26 -4.16
CA TRP A 301 -7.64 14.25 -4.11
C TRP A 301 -8.27 14.08 -2.74
N THR A 302 -7.49 14.10 -1.67
CA THR A 302 -7.98 13.71 -0.33
C THR A 302 -7.84 14.81 0.71
N GLY A 303 -7.15 15.89 0.37
CA GLY A 303 -6.84 16.96 1.33
C GLY A 303 -5.64 16.67 2.24
N LYS A 304 -5.08 15.45 2.19
CA LYS A 304 -3.83 15.07 2.83
C LYS A 304 -2.76 14.79 1.78
N PRO A 305 -1.46 15.00 2.09
CA PRO A 305 -0.39 14.64 1.17
C PRO A 305 -0.47 13.17 0.76
N CYS A 306 -0.65 12.93 -0.54
CA CYS A 306 -0.79 11.61 -1.15
C CYS A 306 0.12 11.55 -2.37
N ARG A 307 0.95 10.50 -2.47
CA ARG A 307 1.82 10.32 -3.63
C ARG A 307 1.09 9.56 -4.74
N MET A 308 1.15 10.13 -5.94
CA MET A 308 0.49 9.60 -7.15
C MET A 308 1.27 9.98 -8.39
N LEU A 309 0.89 9.47 -9.56
CA LEU A 309 1.39 10.00 -10.83
C LEU A 309 0.99 11.48 -10.96
N ARG A 310 1.94 12.30 -11.40
CA ARG A 310 1.69 13.67 -11.83
C ARG A 310 0.90 13.65 -13.12
N ASN A 311 -0.16 14.44 -13.19
CA ASN A 311 -1.00 14.60 -14.37
C ASN A 311 -1.65 15.98 -14.37
N GLU A 312 -2.49 16.26 -15.37
CA GLU A 312 -3.14 17.56 -15.52
C GLU A 312 -4.09 17.93 -14.37
N TRP A 313 -4.66 16.93 -13.68
CA TRP A 313 -5.39 17.17 -12.42
C TRP A 313 -4.50 17.73 -11.33
N THR A 314 -3.36 17.09 -11.08
CA THR A 314 -2.44 17.53 -10.03
C THR A 314 -1.84 18.89 -10.37
N ASP A 315 -1.52 19.14 -11.63
CA ASP A 315 -0.97 20.41 -12.10
C ASP A 315 -2.01 21.55 -11.98
N ALA A 316 -3.27 21.28 -12.27
CA ALA A 316 -4.36 22.25 -12.10
C ALA A 316 -4.56 22.64 -10.62
N TRP A 317 -4.43 21.72 -9.68
CA TRP A 317 -4.55 22.01 -8.25
C TRP A 317 -3.30 22.65 -7.63
N GLU A 318 -2.14 22.55 -8.27
CA GLU A 318 -0.88 23.22 -7.85
C GLU A 318 -0.74 24.62 -8.46
N ASP A 319 -1.59 24.99 -9.41
CA ASP A 319 -1.59 26.34 -10.00
C ASP A 319 -2.13 27.37 -8.99
N PRO A 320 -1.35 28.35 -8.55
CA PRO A 320 -1.78 29.36 -7.57
C PRO A 320 -2.93 30.26 -8.04
N ALA A 321 -3.32 30.22 -9.31
CA ALA A 321 -4.50 30.89 -9.82
C ALA A 321 -5.83 30.16 -9.53
N ASN A 322 -5.75 28.91 -9.09
CA ASN A 322 -6.87 28.04 -8.79
C ASN A 322 -7.08 27.89 -7.26
N PRO A 323 -8.22 27.37 -6.80
CA PRO A 323 -8.46 27.15 -5.37
C PRO A 323 -7.43 26.19 -4.75
N ASP A 324 -6.95 26.48 -3.55
CA ASP A 324 -6.17 25.54 -2.75
C ASP A 324 -6.99 24.31 -2.37
N PRO A 325 -6.39 23.08 -2.35
CA PRO A 325 -7.10 21.91 -1.87
C PRO A 325 -7.60 22.08 -0.44
N LEU A 326 -8.85 21.72 -0.20
CA LEU A 326 -9.46 21.69 1.14
C LEU A 326 -8.74 20.67 2.03
N GLY A 327 -8.94 20.78 3.35
CA GLY A 327 -8.54 19.72 4.28
C GLY A 327 -9.41 18.46 4.14
N MET A 328 -8.88 17.30 4.56
CA MET A 328 -9.70 16.09 4.71
C MET A 328 -10.72 16.31 5.85
N PRO A 329 -12.00 15.88 5.74
CA PRO A 329 -12.57 15.10 4.64
C PRO A 329 -13.15 15.92 3.48
N LEU A 330 -13.20 17.24 3.57
CA LEU A 330 -13.93 18.08 2.60
C LEU A 330 -13.37 17.96 1.17
N GLN A 331 -12.06 17.83 1.00
CA GLN A 331 -11.47 17.64 -0.33
C GLN A 331 -11.98 16.36 -0.98
N PHE A 332 -12.10 15.28 -0.21
CA PHE A 332 -12.63 14.03 -0.73
C PHE A 332 -14.11 14.16 -1.15
N MET A 333 -14.90 14.96 -0.43
CA MET A 333 -16.28 15.27 -0.82
C MET A 333 -16.37 16.00 -2.17
N VAL A 334 -15.38 16.86 -2.46
CA VAL A 334 -15.30 17.56 -3.75
C VAL A 334 -14.91 16.62 -4.89
N THR A 335 -14.02 15.66 -4.62
CA THR A 335 -13.37 14.84 -5.65
C THR A 335 -14.04 13.48 -5.86
N GLY A 336 -14.97 13.07 -5.00
CA GLY A 336 -15.59 11.75 -5.04
C GLY A 336 -16.23 11.42 -6.39
N GLU A 337 -16.97 12.39 -6.97
CA GLU A 337 -17.54 12.24 -8.32
C GLU A 337 -16.43 12.08 -9.39
N ALA A 338 -15.34 12.83 -9.27
CA ALA A 338 -14.23 12.72 -10.23
C ALA A 338 -13.54 11.36 -10.14
N VAL A 339 -13.39 10.78 -8.94
CA VAL A 339 -12.86 9.42 -8.75
C VAL A 339 -13.79 8.41 -9.42
N ALA A 340 -15.09 8.47 -9.17
CA ALA A 340 -16.07 7.55 -9.76
C ALA A 340 -16.09 7.65 -11.31
N ARG A 341 -16.10 8.88 -11.85
CA ARG A 341 -16.02 9.11 -13.30
C ARG A 341 -14.71 8.59 -13.88
N GLY A 342 -13.59 8.76 -13.17
CA GLY A 342 -12.29 8.23 -13.55
C GLY A 342 -12.24 6.70 -13.61
N HIS A 343 -12.92 6.02 -12.70
CA HIS A 343 -13.07 4.56 -12.75
C HIS A 343 -13.96 4.11 -13.91
N HIS A 344 -15.13 4.72 -14.06
CA HIS A 344 -16.09 4.35 -15.11
C HIS A 344 -15.56 4.66 -16.53
N TYR A 345 -14.93 5.82 -16.70
CA TYR A 345 -14.42 6.31 -17.99
C TYR A 345 -12.89 6.40 -18.00
N SER A 346 -12.20 5.34 -17.59
CA SER A 346 -10.75 5.34 -17.37
C SER A 346 -9.92 5.79 -18.58
N GLN A 347 -10.38 5.51 -19.80
CA GLN A 347 -9.70 5.92 -21.02
C GLN A 347 -9.87 7.44 -21.28
N GLN A 348 -11.07 7.98 -21.09
CA GLN A 348 -11.34 9.41 -21.26
C GLN A 348 -10.72 10.25 -20.15
N ALA A 349 -10.67 9.70 -18.94
CA ALA A 349 -10.10 10.36 -17.76
C ALA A 349 -8.59 10.16 -17.61
N LYS A 350 -7.91 9.54 -18.56
CA LYS A 350 -6.49 9.12 -18.45
C LYS A 350 -5.59 10.23 -17.92
N ASP A 351 -5.76 11.45 -18.40
CA ASP A 351 -4.89 12.59 -18.08
C ASP A 351 -5.28 13.31 -16.76
N VAL A 352 -6.39 12.94 -16.15
CA VAL A 352 -6.91 13.53 -14.91
C VAL A 352 -7.33 12.48 -13.86
N ASN A 353 -6.93 11.23 -14.05
CA ASN A 353 -7.32 10.13 -13.17
C ASN A 353 -6.49 10.07 -11.89
N PHE A 354 -7.06 9.48 -10.83
CA PHE A 354 -6.39 9.22 -9.57
C PHE A 354 -5.53 7.94 -9.67
N ASN A 355 -4.21 8.09 -9.72
CA ASN A 355 -3.25 7.00 -9.86
C ASN A 355 -2.26 6.99 -8.69
N PRO A 356 -2.64 6.54 -7.48
CA PRO A 356 -1.75 6.48 -6.33
C PRO A 356 -0.66 5.43 -6.55
N VAL A 357 0.59 5.88 -6.62
CA VAL A 357 1.76 5.03 -6.85
C VAL A 357 3.01 5.66 -6.25
N GLY A 358 3.93 4.84 -5.75
CA GLY A 358 5.22 5.27 -5.21
C GLY A 358 6.27 5.51 -6.29
N GLN A 359 7.42 6.08 -5.88
CA GLN A 359 8.55 6.35 -6.77
C GLN A 359 9.16 5.08 -7.38
N ILE A 360 8.85 3.91 -6.84
CA ILE A 360 9.24 2.61 -7.41
C ILE A 360 8.64 2.38 -8.82
N VAL A 361 7.65 3.15 -9.23
CA VAL A 361 7.04 3.08 -10.56
C VAL A 361 8.07 3.10 -11.68
N GLY A 362 9.20 3.79 -11.51
CA GLY A 362 10.29 3.79 -12.48
C GLY A 362 10.95 2.44 -12.76
N THR A 363 10.64 1.41 -11.97
CA THR A 363 11.08 0.02 -12.20
C THR A 363 9.97 -0.87 -12.76
N MET A 364 8.73 -0.38 -12.78
CA MET A 364 7.53 -1.10 -13.24
C MET A 364 7.36 -0.92 -14.75
N ASN A 365 8.23 -1.52 -15.55
CA ASN A 365 8.33 -1.28 -16.99
C ASN A 365 7.71 -2.39 -17.87
N LYS A 366 7.09 -3.39 -17.28
CA LYS A 366 6.40 -4.50 -17.97
C LYS A 366 5.36 -5.14 -17.06
N VAL A 367 4.31 -5.69 -17.68
CA VAL A 367 3.36 -6.57 -17.00
C VAL A 367 4.02 -7.90 -16.70
N ARG A 368 3.76 -8.47 -15.51
CA ARG A 368 4.38 -9.71 -15.02
C ARG A 368 3.37 -10.51 -14.20
N LYS A 369 3.57 -11.80 -14.09
CA LYS A 369 2.84 -12.63 -13.12
C LYS A 369 3.33 -12.34 -11.71
N THR A 370 2.41 -12.30 -10.77
CA THR A 370 2.71 -12.12 -9.34
C THR A 370 3.76 -13.11 -8.84
N LYS A 371 3.62 -14.39 -9.19
CA LYS A 371 4.57 -15.43 -8.79
C LYS A 371 5.99 -15.20 -9.30
N ASP A 372 6.13 -14.68 -10.54
CA ASP A 372 7.44 -14.42 -11.15
C ASP A 372 8.09 -13.20 -10.49
N LEU A 373 7.29 -12.20 -10.10
CA LEU A 373 7.78 -11.03 -9.37
C LEU A 373 8.29 -11.42 -7.98
N ILE A 374 7.57 -12.26 -7.23
CA ILE A 374 8.04 -12.76 -5.93
C ILE A 374 9.29 -13.61 -6.09
N ALA A 375 9.34 -14.50 -7.08
CA ALA A 375 10.54 -15.32 -7.34
C ALA A 375 11.77 -14.44 -7.63
N ASP A 376 11.65 -13.41 -8.47
CA ASP A 376 12.75 -12.48 -8.72
C ASP A 376 13.17 -11.72 -7.45
N MET A 377 12.21 -11.32 -6.59
CA MET A 377 12.54 -10.67 -5.31
C MET A 377 13.32 -11.61 -4.38
N VAL A 378 12.97 -12.88 -4.35
CA VAL A 378 13.70 -13.89 -3.56
C VAL A 378 15.11 -14.12 -4.13
N ASP A 379 15.23 -14.30 -5.45
CA ASP A 379 16.53 -14.49 -6.11
C ASP A 379 17.45 -13.28 -5.90
N GLU A 380 16.95 -12.05 -6.08
CA GLU A 380 17.75 -10.83 -5.83
C GLU A 380 18.13 -10.66 -4.35
N TYR A 381 17.29 -11.08 -3.42
CA TYR A 381 17.61 -11.10 -1.98
C TYR A 381 18.81 -12.04 -1.72
N LEU A 382 18.75 -13.26 -2.25
CA LEU A 382 19.83 -14.25 -2.10
C LEU A 382 21.14 -13.77 -2.72
N GLU A 383 21.08 -13.13 -3.89
CA GLU A 383 22.28 -12.52 -4.51
C GLU A 383 22.90 -11.45 -3.61
N CYS A 384 22.07 -10.63 -2.96
CA CYS A 384 22.55 -9.61 -2.02
C CYS A 384 23.18 -10.20 -0.76
N SER A 385 22.55 -11.23 -0.17
CA SER A 385 23.07 -11.94 0.99
C SER A 385 24.43 -12.56 0.69
N ASN A 386 24.55 -13.30 -0.41
CA ASN A 386 25.81 -13.89 -0.88
C ASN A 386 26.91 -12.81 -1.10
N ARG A 387 26.53 -11.66 -1.67
CA ARG A 387 27.46 -10.55 -1.84
C ARG A 387 28.03 -10.05 -0.51
N LEU A 388 27.18 -9.90 0.51
CA LEU A 388 27.62 -9.45 1.84
C LEU A 388 28.55 -10.47 2.51
N GLU A 389 28.24 -11.76 2.41
CA GLU A 389 29.11 -12.83 2.89
C GLU A 389 30.50 -12.80 2.23
N MET A 390 30.55 -12.70 0.89
CA MET A 390 31.80 -12.58 0.15
C MET A 390 32.63 -11.35 0.57
N LEU A 391 31.98 -10.23 0.91
CA LEU A 391 32.69 -9.04 1.39
C LEU A 391 33.29 -9.26 2.77
N ASN A 392 32.58 -9.96 3.68
CA ASN A 392 33.06 -10.30 5.00
C ASN A 392 34.23 -11.29 4.93
N GLU A 393 34.16 -12.32 4.08
CA GLU A 393 35.25 -13.28 3.86
C GLU A 393 36.54 -12.62 3.33
N ARG A 394 36.38 -11.69 2.38
CA ARG A 394 37.52 -10.91 1.85
C ARG A 394 38.17 -10.05 2.93
N ALA A 395 37.39 -9.44 3.81
CA ALA A 395 37.89 -8.65 4.93
C ALA A 395 38.67 -9.54 5.92
N ALA A 396 38.11 -10.71 6.28
CA ALA A 396 38.77 -11.67 7.17
C ALA A 396 40.07 -12.25 6.57
N GLY A 397 40.09 -12.52 5.26
CA GLY A 397 41.30 -13.00 4.55
C GLY A 397 42.40 -11.94 4.41
N ALA A 398 42.06 -10.66 4.44
CA ALA A 398 43.05 -9.57 4.37
C ALA A 398 43.74 -9.29 5.71
N GLU A 399 43.17 -9.71 6.84
CA GLU A 399 43.77 -9.56 8.18
C GLU A 399 44.78 -10.69 8.48
N VAL A 400 44.83 -11.77 7.67
CA VAL A 400 45.71 -12.95 7.87
C VAL A 400 46.95 -12.91 6.96
N SER A 401 47.04 -11.96 6.05
CA SER A 401 48.16 -11.76 5.12
C SER A 401 48.98 -10.52 5.47
#